data_f389b8b4c76c8e32cc4e7cc9429be534
#
_entry.id   f389b8b4c76c8e32cc4e7cc9429be534
#
_cell.length_a   1.000
_cell.length_b   1.000
_cell.length_c   1.000
_cell.angle_alpha   90.00
_cell.angle_beta   90.00
_cell.angle_gamma   90.00
#
_symmetry.space_group_name_H-M   'P 1'
#
loop_
_entity.id
_entity.type
_entity.pdbx_description
1 polymer ?
#
loop_
_entity_poly.entity_id
_entity_poly.type
_entity_poly.pdbx_seq_one_letter_code
_entity_poly.pdbx_strand_id
1 'polypeptide(L)'
;MLAGLAMLGTAFLTDRLDAAGPVDRLDQFRTLARARSLANGSADVSADAYREMYALLDEEIVESLGTGGLYASTGFLQDRLDAFGEAWGNAAVDLVRVGRLMVGAFQMSDVPGANSVRVYGRLGGEAALLTTLSRDGRPTVYPWAAAPGGAAQFVTAWEGPATGRGIRSLRLELVRQHGDDLRVVWSSTDLFPEGLIARTYSVRGDEIRVRYEPHYPGRTPGCEGQTEAEEVFRTAAESGTLARRSRRELNGWHRELRATASQVFHALEAGDDASLARLVADAQLRRRLPATLRPDTACDAADSLTNPQTVSVAATADHTPWALTFQRGGPARWRLTAAAPVLP
;
A
#
# COMPACT_ATOMS: atom_id res chain seq x y z
N MET A 1 30.97 40.35 -85.45
CA MET A 1 29.89 40.39 -84.49
C MET A 1 30.09 39.23 -83.51
N LEU A 2 30.64 39.52 -82.36
CA LEU A 2 30.95 38.55 -81.30
C LEU A 2 29.83 38.63 -80.29
N ALA A 3 29.16 37.50 -80.04
CA ALA A 3 28.20 37.35 -78.95
C ALA A 3 28.88 36.67 -77.74
N GLY A 4 28.96 37.40 -76.62
CA GLY A 4 29.51 36.89 -75.38
C GLY A 4 28.42 36.11 -74.62
N LEU A 5 28.77 34.88 -74.19
CA LEU A 5 27.96 34.05 -73.27
C LEU A 5 28.45 34.28 -71.87
N ALA A 6 27.63 34.88 -71.04
CA ALA A 6 27.89 35.00 -69.60
C ALA A 6 27.37 33.73 -68.92
N MET A 7 28.27 32.94 -68.32
CA MET A 7 27.89 31.83 -67.38
C MET A 7 27.69 32.39 -66.04
N LEU A 8 26.41 32.29 -65.55
CA LEU A 8 26.03 32.48 -64.13
C LEU A 8 26.28 31.19 -63.39
N GLY A 9 27.30 31.20 -62.52
CA GLY A 9 27.54 30.13 -61.56
C GLY A 9 26.56 30.22 -60.42
N THR A 10 25.65 29.27 -60.32
CA THR A 10 24.83 29.05 -59.14
C THR A 10 25.64 28.29 -58.10
N ALA A 11 26.04 29.01 -57.03
CA ALA A 11 26.60 28.39 -55.83
C ALA A 11 25.47 27.68 -55.10
N PHE A 12 25.45 26.35 -55.11
CA PHE A 12 24.66 25.56 -54.22
C PHE A 12 25.28 25.65 -52.82
N LEU A 13 24.68 26.45 -51.95
CA LEU A 13 24.85 26.37 -50.53
C LEU A 13 24.21 25.05 -50.09
N THR A 14 25.00 23.99 -49.95
CA THR A 14 24.62 22.79 -49.22
C THR A 14 24.56 23.17 -47.76
N ASP A 15 23.36 23.55 -47.32
CA ASP A 15 23.02 23.57 -45.87
C ASP A 15 23.29 22.15 -45.37
N ARG A 16 24.38 21.97 -44.63
CA ARG A 16 24.59 20.80 -43.80
C ARG A 16 23.56 20.91 -42.70
N LEU A 17 22.39 20.27 -42.89
CA LEU A 17 21.59 19.80 -41.81
C LEU A 17 22.49 18.86 -41.01
N ASP A 18 23.10 19.36 -39.96
CA ASP A 18 23.63 18.53 -38.88
C ASP A 18 22.45 17.68 -38.41
N ALA A 19 22.37 16.45 -38.90
CA ALA A 19 21.53 15.44 -38.33
C ALA A 19 22.05 15.25 -36.89
N ALA A 20 21.48 15.96 -35.95
CA ALA A 20 21.68 15.65 -34.53
C ALA A 20 21.45 14.14 -34.38
N GLY A 21 22.50 13.42 -34.01
CA GLY A 21 22.40 11.99 -33.74
C GLY A 21 21.25 11.74 -32.77
N PRO A 22 20.70 10.53 -32.72
CA PRO A 22 19.61 10.22 -31.80
C PRO A 22 20.02 10.65 -30.41
N VAL A 23 19.27 11.61 -29.86
CA VAL A 23 19.54 12.12 -28.50
C VAL A 23 19.39 10.94 -27.57
N ASP A 24 20.41 10.67 -26.75
CA ASP A 24 20.37 9.57 -25.77
C ASP A 24 19.15 9.77 -24.85
N ARG A 25 18.29 8.74 -24.73
CA ARG A 25 17.11 8.79 -23.87
C ARG A 25 17.45 9.14 -22.43
N LEU A 26 18.58 8.68 -21.93
CA LEU A 26 19.03 9.01 -20.58
C LEU A 26 19.32 10.52 -20.43
N ASP A 27 19.85 11.18 -21.47
CA ASP A 27 20.08 12.61 -21.43
C ASP A 27 18.77 13.42 -21.54
N GLN A 28 17.81 12.94 -22.32
CA GLN A 28 16.45 13.51 -22.32
C GLN A 28 15.81 13.38 -20.93
N PHE A 29 15.93 12.21 -20.32
CA PHE A 29 15.41 11.92 -18.98
C PHE A 29 16.06 12.81 -17.90
N ARG A 30 17.38 13.02 -17.98
CA ARG A 30 18.10 13.96 -17.09
C ARG A 30 17.59 15.39 -17.23
N THR A 31 17.23 15.78 -18.44
CA THR A 31 16.67 17.12 -18.71
C THR A 31 15.29 17.26 -18.07
N LEU A 32 14.41 16.25 -18.20
CA LEU A 32 13.12 16.22 -17.53
C LEU A 32 13.24 16.25 -16.00
N ALA A 33 14.16 15.48 -15.43
CA ALA A 33 14.41 15.43 -14.00
C ALA A 33 14.85 16.80 -13.44
N ARG A 34 15.71 17.52 -14.17
CA ARG A 34 16.13 18.90 -13.83
C ARG A 34 14.96 19.89 -13.92
N ALA A 35 14.18 19.82 -15.00
CA ALA A 35 13.01 20.69 -15.18
C ALA A 35 11.99 20.52 -14.04
N ARG A 36 11.72 19.28 -13.62
CA ARG A 36 10.87 18.97 -12.46
C ARG A 36 11.38 19.61 -11.17
N SER A 37 12.69 19.51 -10.92
CA SER A 37 13.32 20.08 -9.71
C SER A 37 13.20 21.59 -9.66
N LEU A 38 13.15 22.26 -10.80
CA LEU A 38 13.03 23.72 -10.90
C LEU A 38 11.55 24.17 -10.82
N ALA A 39 10.59 23.32 -11.17
CA ALA A 39 9.17 23.67 -11.26
C ALA A 39 8.44 23.82 -9.93
N ASN A 40 9.11 23.63 -8.79
CA ASN A 40 8.62 23.84 -7.42
C ASN A 40 7.09 23.95 -7.27
N GLY A 41 6.38 22.79 -7.38
CA GLY A 41 5.06 22.69 -6.78
C GLY A 41 3.82 22.95 -7.67
N SER A 42 3.94 23.12 -8.98
CA SER A 42 2.77 23.07 -9.87
C SER A 42 2.38 21.63 -10.14
N ALA A 43 1.18 21.22 -9.70
CA ALA A 43 0.66 19.86 -9.87
C ALA A 43 0.56 19.43 -11.35
N ASP A 44 0.19 20.35 -12.24
CA ASP A 44 0.04 20.08 -13.68
C ASP A 44 1.39 19.81 -14.35
N VAL A 45 2.41 20.61 -14.04
CA VAL A 45 3.77 20.40 -14.58
C VAL A 45 4.36 19.06 -14.09
N SER A 46 4.03 18.66 -12.85
CA SER A 46 4.41 17.34 -12.33
C SER A 46 3.78 16.20 -13.13
N ALA A 47 2.49 16.26 -13.45
CA ALA A 47 1.79 15.19 -14.14
C ALA A 47 2.33 14.97 -15.57
N ASP A 48 2.61 16.05 -16.30
CA ASP A 48 3.20 15.96 -17.63
C ASP A 48 4.62 15.41 -17.61
N ALA A 49 5.44 15.86 -16.66
CA ALA A 49 6.80 15.34 -16.49
C ALA A 49 6.82 13.83 -16.20
N TYR A 50 5.89 13.33 -15.37
CA TYR A 50 5.77 11.89 -15.13
C TYR A 50 5.32 11.13 -16.38
N ARG A 51 4.45 11.69 -17.20
CA ARG A 51 4.01 11.07 -18.46
C ARG A 51 5.16 10.93 -19.47
N GLU A 52 5.92 12.00 -19.68
CA GLU A 52 7.08 12.00 -20.58
C GLU A 52 8.18 11.07 -20.08
N MET A 53 8.47 11.11 -18.78
CA MET A 53 9.42 10.21 -18.14
C MET A 53 9.05 8.73 -18.38
N TYR A 54 7.78 8.37 -18.14
CA TYR A 54 7.34 6.99 -18.38
C TYR A 54 7.40 6.60 -19.85
N ALA A 55 7.15 7.52 -20.78
CA ALA A 55 7.29 7.25 -22.20
C ALA A 55 8.74 6.85 -22.55
N LEU A 56 9.74 7.58 -22.04
CA LEU A 56 11.15 7.25 -22.26
C LEU A 56 11.55 5.90 -21.66
N LEU A 57 11.07 5.59 -20.45
CA LEU A 57 11.32 4.30 -19.81
C LEU A 57 10.67 3.14 -20.56
N ASP A 58 9.44 3.32 -21.04
CA ASP A 58 8.74 2.33 -21.85
C ASP A 58 9.45 2.06 -23.16
N GLU A 59 9.88 3.12 -23.86
CA GLU A 59 10.62 3.00 -25.13
C GLU A 59 11.94 2.24 -24.93
N GLU A 60 12.70 2.54 -23.85
CA GLU A 60 13.95 1.84 -23.54
C GLU A 60 13.72 0.35 -23.33
N ILE A 61 12.69 -0.01 -22.54
CA ILE A 61 12.37 -1.40 -22.23
C ILE A 61 11.85 -2.14 -23.48
N VAL A 62 10.93 -1.53 -24.21
CA VAL A 62 10.32 -2.14 -25.40
C VAL A 62 11.36 -2.37 -26.50
N GLU A 63 12.24 -1.41 -26.77
CA GLU A 63 13.32 -1.55 -27.76
C GLU A 63 14.30 -2.65 -27.34
N SER A 64 14.71 -2.69 -26.07
CA SER A 64 15.60 -3.73 -25.55
C SER A 64 14.98 -5.12 -25.66
N LEU A 65 13.69 -5.26 -25.33
CA LEU A 65 12.95 -6.52 -25.48
C LEU A 65 12.78 -6.92 -26.96
N GLY A 66 12.59 -5.94 -27.85
CA GLY A 66 12.49 -6.14 -29.31
C GLY A 66 13.80 -6.61 -29.92
N THR A 67 14.93 -6.04 -29.50
CA THR A 67 16.27 -6.43 -29.91
C THR A 67 16.59 -7.86 -29.48
N GLY A 68 16.12 -8.29 -28.33
CA GLY A 68 16.29 -9.66 -27.84
C GLY A 68 17.70 -9.96 -27.32
N GLY A 69 17.98 -11.27 -27.14
CA GLY A 69 19.29 -11.74 -26.66
C GLY A 69 19.67 -11.17 -25.30
N LEU A 70 20.91 -10.70 -25.17
CA LEU A 70 21.43 -10.10 -23.92
C LEU A 70 20.65 -8.86 -23.51
N TYR A 71 20.24 -8.04 -24.46
CA TYR A 71 19.49 -6.79 -24.20
C TYR A 71 18.14 -7.02 -23.55
N ALA A 72 17.48 -8.15 -23.83
CA ALA A 72 16.21 -8.55 -23.21
C ALA A 72 16.38 -9.26 -21.86
N SER A 73 17.61 -9.39 -21.35
CA SER A 73 17.84 -9.98 -20.03
C SER A 73 17.42 -9.03 -18.91
N THR A 74 16.88 -9.60 -17.82
CA THR A 74 16.48 -8.79 -16.66
C THR A 74 17.67 -8.01 -16.08
N GLY A 75 18.86 -8.62 -16.02
CA GLY A 75 20.05 -7.96 -15.48
C GLY A 75 20.46 -6.75 -16.31
N PHE A 76 20.58 -6.88 -17.65
CA PHE A 76 20.91 -5.76 -18.52
C PHE A 76 19.89 -4.61 -18.39
N LEU A 77 18.59 -4.93 -18.43
CA LEU A 77 17.54 -3.93 -18.28
C LEU A 77 17.58 -3.27 -16.91
N GLN A 78 17.82 -4.03 -15.83
CA GLN A 78 17.93 -3.48 -14.49
C GLN A 78 19.08 -2.46 -14.40
N ASP A 79 20.29 -2.83 -14.88
CA ASP A 79 21.45 -1.94 -14.88
C ASP A 79 21.18 -0.63 -15.65
N ARG A 80 20.45 -0.72 -16.78
CA ARG A 80 20.03 0.45 -17.55
C ARG A 80 19.06 1.33 -16.79
N LEU A 81 18.02 0.74 -16.18
CA LEU A 81 16.99 1.48 -15.47
C LEU A 81 17.47 2.07 -14.14
N ASP A 82 18.48 1.47 -13.51
CA ASP A 82 19.13 2.05 -12.33
C ASP A 82 19.74 3.42 -12.66
N ALA A 83 20.36 3.59 -13.85
CA ALA A 83 20.89 4.88 -14.30
C ALA A 83 19.77 5.94 -14.48
N PHE A 84 18.58 5.53 -14.94
CA PHE A 84 17.40 6.42 -14.99
C PHE A 84 16.90 6.77 -13.59
N GLY A 85 16.84 5.79 -12.68
CA GLY A 85 16.45 5.99 -11.29
C GLY A 85 17.34 7.00 -10.56
N GLU A 86 18.67 6.87 -10.72
CA GLU A 86 19.65 7.82 -10.19
C GLU A 86 19.44 9.22 -10.77
N ALA A 87 19.24 9.32 -12.09
CA ALA A 87 19.01 10.61 -12.75
C ALA A 87 17.72 11.31 -12.28
N TRP A 88 16.70 10.55 -11.84
CA TRP A 88 15.44 11.09 -11.32
C TRP A 88 15.52 11.55 -9.84
N GLY A 89 16.57 11.20 -9.13
CA GLY A 89 16.77 11.51 -7.72
C GLY A 89 16.40 10.35 -6.81
N ASN A 90 17.03 9.20 -7.06
CA ASN A 90 16.88 7.94 -6.33
C ASN A 90 15.47 7.30 -6.45
N ALA A 91 14.86 7.38 -7.62
CA ALA A 91 13.73 6.50 -7.93
C ALA A 91 14.20 5.05 -7.99
N ALA A 92 13.37 4.13 -7.53
CA ALA A 92 13.63 2.71 -7.65
C ALA A 92 12.77 2.09 -8.76
N VAL A 93 13.39 1.28 -9.59
CA VAL A 93 12.71 0.49 -10.61
C VAL A 93 13.18 -0.95 -10.46
N ASP A 94 12.27 -1.84 -10.09
CA ASP A 94 12.55 -3.26 -9.94
C ASP A 94 11.89 -4.05 -11.05
N LEU A 95 12.70 -4.79 -11.84
CA LEU A 95 12.21 -5.65 -12.90
C LEU A 95 12.19 -7.11 -12.48
N VAL A 96 11.08 -7.78 -12.74
CA VAL A 96 10.95 -9.21 -12.53
C VAL A 96 10.39 -9.91 -13.78
N ARG A 97 10.87 -11.12 -14.06
CA ARG A 97 10.32 -11.95 -15.12
C ARG A 97 9.23 -12.87 -14.57
N VAL A 98 8.07 -12.84 -15.21
CA VAL A 98 6.92 -13.68 -14.85
C VAL A 98 6.48 -14.47 -16.10
N GLY A 99 6.97 -15.68 -16.25
CA GLY A 99 6.78 -16.45 -17.48
C GLY A 99 7.41 -15.74 -18.68
N ARG A 100 6.58 -15.34 -19.65
CA ARG A 100 7.04 -14.57 -20.82
C ARG A 100 6.95 -13.06 -20.66
N LEU A 101 6.40 -12.60 -19.54
CA LEU A 101 6.24 -11.17 -19.25
C LEU A 101 7.49 -10.61 -18.57
N MET A 102 7.77 -9.34 -18.81
CA MET A 102 8.66 -8.52 -18.00
C MET A 102 7.75 -7.56 -17.20
N VAL A 103 7.86 -7.55 -15.90
CA VAL A 103 7.02 -6.72 -15.03
C VAL A 103 7.93 -5.78 -14.25
N GLY A 104 7.68 -4.48 -14.34
CA GLY A 104 8.42 -3.44 -13.64
C GLY A 104 7.58 -2.82 -12.53
N ALA A 105 8.15 -2.71 -11.33
CA ALA A 105 7.65 -1.90 -10.24
C ALA A 105 8.41 -0.57 -10.22
N PHE A 106 7.71 0.52 -10.51
CA PHE A 106 8.29 1.85 -10.64
C PHE A 106 7.92 2.69 -9.41
N GLN A 107 8.89 2.99 -8.58
CA GLN A 107 8.75 3.81 -7.37
C GLN A 107 9.41 5.17 -7.62
N MET A 108 8.67 6.08 -8.24
CA MET A 108 9.22 7.36 -8.71
C MET A 108 9.13 8.47 -7.66
N SER A 109 8.18 8.38 -6.74
CA SER A 109 7.95 9.42 -5.73
C SER A 109 6.96 8.93 -4.67
N ASP A 110 6.84 9.69 -3.56
CA ASP A 110 5.78 9.50 -2.55
C ASP A 110 4.48 10.26 -2.91
N VAL A 111 4.46 10.96 -4.04
CA VAL A 111 3.25 11.65 -4.52
C VAL A 111 2.23 10.64 -5.04
N PRO A 112 0.95 10.77 -4.66
CA PRO A 112 -0.10 9.91 -5.20
C PRO A 112 -0.12 9.89 -6.73
N GLY A 113 -0.26 8.71 -7.32
CA GLY A 113 -0.28 8.52 -8.78
C GLY A 113 1.08 8.56 -9.49
N ALA A 114 2.16 8.87 -8.78
CA ALA A 114 3.51 8.90 -9.36
C ALA A 114 4.12 7.50 -9.59
N ASN A 115 3.59 6.48 -8.92
CA ASN A 115 4.11 5.12 -8.96
C ASN A 115 3.23 4.22 -9.85
N SER A 116 3.84 3.23 -10.48
CA SER A 116 3.12 2.29 -11.34
C SER A 116 3.76 0.92 -11.38
N VAL A 117 2.95 -0.09 -11.70
CA VAL A 117 3.42 -1.39 -12.18
C VAL A 117 3.13 -1.46 -13.68
N ARG A 118 4.17 -1.72 -14.47
CA ARG A 118 4.09 -1.76 -15.93
C ARG A 118 4.48 -3.14 -16.42
N VAL A 119 3.67 -3.69 -17.31
CA VAL A 119 3.83 -5.06 -17.80
C VAL A 119 4.12 -5.04 -19.27
N TYR A 120 5.24 -5.63 -19.64
CA TYR A 120 5.71 -5.72 -21.03
C TYR A 120 5.67 -7.17 -21.49
N GLY A 121 5.40 -7.35 -22.75
CA GLY A 121 5.32 -8.67 -23.38
C GLY A 121 5.36 -8.55 -24.89
N ARG A 122 4.70 -9.49 -25.58
CA ARG A 122 4.56 -9.46 -27.04
C ARG A 122 3.09 -9.33 -27.42
N LEU A 123 2.82 -8.37 -28.28
CA LEU A 123 1.53 -8.17 -28.94
C LEU A 123 1.73 -8.34 -30.46
N GLY A 124 1.04 -9.29 -31.06
CA GLY A 124 1.25 -9.57 -32.51
C GLY A 124 2.67 -10.03 -32.87
N GLY A 125 3.46 -10.50 -31.89
CA GLY A 125 4.86 -10.90 -32.09
C GLY A 125 5.88 -9.82 -31.77
N GLU A 126 5.48 -8.56 -31.66
CA GLU A 126 6.34 -7.42 -31.34
C GLU A 126 6.36 -7.13 -29.84
N ALA A 127 7.49 -6.60 -29.32
CA ALA A 127 7.60 -6.16 -27.96
C ALA A 127 6.70 -4.94 -27.72
N ALA A 128 5.95 -4.93 -26.62
CA ALA A 128 5.03 -3.86 -26.29
C ALA A 128 4.80 -3.74 -24.79
N LEU A 129 4.38 -2.54 -24.33
CA LEU A 129 3.72 -2.33 -23.05
C LEU A 129 2.29 -2.88 -23.15
N LEU A 130 1.97 -3.89 -22.38
CA LEU A 130 0.65 -4.55 -22.39
C LEU A 130 -0.35 -3.85 -21.48
N THR A 131 0.10 -3.44 -20.28
CA THR A 131 -0.77 -2.76 -19.31
C THR A 131 0.03 -1.95 -18.29
N THR A 132 -0.66 -0.99 -17.69
CA THR A 132 -0.18 -0.19 -16.58
C THR A 132 -1.17 -0.25 -15.43
N LEU A 133 -0.68 -0.55 -14.23
CA LEU A 133 -1.44 -0.45 -12.99
C LEU A 133 -0.91 0.74 -12.19
N SER A 134 -1.77 1.66 -11.83
CA SER A 134 -1.44 2.81 -10.97
C SER A 134 -2.30 2.77 -9.72
N ARG A 135 -1.66 2.84 -8.55
CA ARG A 135 -2.31 2.87 -7.24
C ARG A 135 -1.51 3.80 -6.33
N ASP A 136 -2.15 4.23 -5.25
CA ASP A 136 -1.44 4.95 -4.20
C ASP A 136 -0.46 4.03 -3.48
N GLY A 137 0.72 4.57 -3.15
CA GLY A 137 1.78 3.85 -2.47
C GLY A 137 2.93 3.41 -3.38
N ARG A 138 3.90 2.75 -2.77
CA ARG A 138 5.09 2.19 -3.45
C ARG A 138 4.81 0.75 -3.86
N PRO A 139 4.91 0.41 -5.16
CA PRO A 139 4.67 -0.95 -5.63
C PRO A 139 5.86 -1.87 -5.39
N THR A 140 5.56 -3.13 -5.10
CA THR A 140 6.49 -4.26 -5.20
C THR A 140 5.79 -5.38 -5.96
N VAL A 141 6.52 -6.09 -6.82
CA VAL A 141 5.99 -7.20 -7.62
C VAL A 141 6.61 -8.51 -7.16
N TYR A 142 5.77 -9.49 -6.91
CA TYR A 142 6.16 -10.84 -6.54
C TYR A 142 5.70 -11.82 -7.61
N PRO A 143 6.61 -12.52 -8.30
CA PRO A 143 6.22 -13.62 -9.18
C PRO A 143 5.38 -14.64 -8.42
N TRP A 144 4.31 -15.12 -9.06
CA TRP A 144 3.42 -16.10 -8.46
C TRP A 144 3.38 -17.36 -9.32
N ALA A 145 3.08 -18.52 -8.71
CA ALA A 145 2.94 -19.74 -9.45
C ALA A 145 1.92 -19.59 -10.58
N ALA A 146 2.20 -20.15 -11.75
CA ALA A 146 1.30 -20.06 -12.89
C ALA A 146 -0.11 -20.56 -12.54
N ALA A 147 -1.11 -19.90 -13.11
CA ALA A 147 -2.50 -20.31 -12.93
C ALA A 147 -2.78 -21.68 -13.58
N PRO A 148 -3.87 -22.36 -13.22
CA PRO A 148 -4.35 -23.50 -13.99
C PRO A 148 -4.44 -23.13 -15.48
N GLY A 149 -3.87 -23.94 -16.35
CA GLY A 149 -3.73 -23.64 -17.79
C GLY A 149 -2.45 -22.88 -18.17
N GLY A 150 -1.53 -22.64 -17.23
CA GLY A 150 -0.19 -22.08 -17.49
C GLY A 150 -0.13 -20.57 -17.66
N ALA A 151 -1.24 -19.85 -17.41
CA ALA A 151 -1.27 -18.39 -17.52
C ALA A 151 -0.33 -17.75 -16.49
N ALA A 152 0.47 -16.76 -16.92
CA ALA A 152 1.35 -16.01 -16.05
C ALA A 152 0.54 -15.20 -15.04
N GLN A 153 1.02 -15.16 -13.78
CA GLN A 153 0.42 -14.34 -12.75
C GLN A 153 1.45 -13.87 -11.73
N PHE A 154 1.14 -12.76 -11.08
CA PHE A 154 1.99 -12.14 -10.06
C PHE A 154 1.14 -11.41 -9.03
N VAL A 155 1.71 -11.20 -7.85
CA VAL A 155 1.12 -10.36 -6.80
C VAL A 155 1.78 -8.99 -6.85
N THR A 156 0.96 -7.94 -6.80
CA THR A 156 1.43 -6.58 -6.51
C THR A 156 1.11 -6.24 -5.07
N ALA A 157 2.08 -5.64 -4.37
CA ALA A 157 1.88 -5.03 -3.07
C ALA A 157 2.12 -3.52 -3.19
N TRP A 158 1.17 -2.72 -2.74
CA TRP A 158 1.25 -1.26 -2.74
C TRP A 158 1.30 -0.78 -1.30
N GLU A 159 2.43 -0.22 -0.92
CA GLU A 159 2.70 0.22 0.44
C GLU A 159 2.61 1.74 0.54
N GLY A 160 1.72 2.23 1.41
CA GLY A 160 1.71 3.64 1.78
C GLY A 160 2.89 3.99 2.71
N PRO A 161 3.04 5.28 3.04
CA PRO A 161 4.09 5.73 3.94
C PRO A 161 3.96 5.06 5.30
N ALA A 162 5.10 4.65 5.87
CA ALA A 162 5.14 4.07 7.20
C ALA A 162 4.89 5.15 8.26
N THR A 163 4.06 4.82 9.24
CA THR A 163 3.92 5.62 10.46
C THR A 163 5.11 5.39 11.40
N GLY A 164 5.23 6.18 12.47
CA GLY A 164 6.34 6.08 13.43
C GLY A 164 6.52 4.70 14.11
N ARG A 165 5.57 3.77 13.93
CA ARG A 165 5.63 2.37 14.42
C ARG A 165 5.81 1.35 13.30
N GLY A 166 6.14 1.76 12.09
CA GLY A 166 6.29 0.89 10.94
C GLY A 166 4.96 0.35 10.37
N ILE A 167 3.82 0.83 10.87
CA ILE A 167 2.50 0.48 10.37
C ILE A 167 2.24 1.28 9.09
N ARG A 168 1.68 0.65 8.07
CA ARG A 168 1.42 1.28 6.78
C ARG A 168 0.12 0.79 6.15
N SER A 169 -0.49 1.60 5.31
CA SER A 169 -1.53 1.11 4.44
C SER A 169 -0.95 0.11 3.44
N LEU A 170 -1.69 -0.94 3.16
CA LEU A 170 -1.26 -2.01 2.25
C LEU A 170 -2.42 -2.39 1.34
N ARG A 171 -2.15 -2.47 0.04
CA ARG A 171 -3.05 -3.05 -0.94
C ARG A 171 -2.33 -4.18 -1.64
N LEU A 172 -2.96 -5.35 -1.70
CA LEU A 172 -2.46 -6.55 -2.38
C LEU A 172 -3.41 -6.91 -3.52
N GLU A 173 -2.87 -7.20 -4.68
CA GLU A 173 -3.64 -7.62 -5.86
C GLU A 173 -2.97 -8.81 -6.54
N LEU A 174 -3.74 -9.83 -6.91
CA LEU A 174 -3.28 -10.90 -7.80
C LEU A 174 -3.67 -10.54 -9.23
N VAL A 175 -2.67 -10.37 -10.08
CA VAL A 175 -2.83 -10.05 -11.50
C VAL A 175 -2.56 -11.30 -12.33
N ARG A 176 -3.41 -11.58 -13.30
CA ARG A 176 -3.31 -12.77 -14.17
C ARG A 176 -3.44 -12.39 -15.63
N GLN A 177 -2.66 -13.06 -16.47
CA GLN A 177 -2.75 -12.96 -17.91
C GLN A 177 -3.96 -13.74 -18.45
N HIS A 178 -4.74 -13.11 -19.34
CA HIS A 178 -5.85 -13.68 -20.08
C HIS A 178 -5.68 -13.37 -21.58
N GLY A 179 -5.06 -14.29 -22.33
CA GLY A 179 -4.65 -13.97 -23.70
C GLY A 179 -3.61 -12.85 -23.70
N ASP A 180 -3.90 -11.77 -24.42
CA ASP A 180 -3.03 -10.58 -24.46
C ASP A 180 -3.35 -9.55 -23.34
N ASP A 181 -4.45 -9.73 -22.62
CA ASP A 181 -4.87 -8.86 -21.52
C ASP A 181 -4.32 -9.31 -20.17
N LEU A 182 -4.24 -8.36 -19.23
CA LEU A 182 -3.97 -8.62 -17.83
C LEU A 182 -5.12 -8.09 -16.96
N ARG A 183 -5.55 -8.90 -15.99
CA ARG A 183 -6.67 -8.56 -15.11
C ARG A 183 -6.32 -8.81 -13.65
N VAL A 184 -6.78 -7.93 -12.77
CA VAL A 184 -6.80 -8.18 -11.34
C VAL A 184 -7.88 -9.21 -11.07
N VAL A 185 -7.50 -10.39 -10.59
CA VAL A 185 -8.40 -11.52 -10.32
C VAL A 185 -8.70 -11.68 -8.83
N TRP A 186 -8.00 -10.96 -7.98
CA TRP A 186 -8.23 -10.86 -6.54
C TRP A 186 -7.62 -9.56 -6.01
N SER A 187 -8.29 -8.93 -5.07
CA SER A 187 -7.81 -7.72 -4.38
C SER A 187 -8.08 -7.80 -2.88
N SER A 188 -7.14 -7.33 -2.07
CA SER A 188 -7.35 -7.17 -0.63
C SER A 188 -8.45 -6.16 -0.30
N THR A 189 -8.76 -5.21 -1.20
CA THR A 189 -9.83 -4.23 -0.99
C THR A 189 -11.23 -4.86 -0.92
N ASP A 190 -11.41 -6.04 -1.51
CA ASP A 190 -12.67 -6.78 -1.45
C ASP A 190 -12.92 -7.37 -0.05
N LEU A 191 -11.84 -7.64 0.69
CA LEU A 191 -11.87 -8.18 2.04
C LEU A 191 -11.75 -7.11 3.13
N PHE A 192 -11.11 -5.99 2.79
CA PHE A 192 -10.84 -4.86 3.68
C PHE A 192 -11.31 -3.56 3.01
N PRO A 193 -12.64 -3.32 2.92
CA PRO A 193 -13.19 -2.14 2.23
C PRO A 193 -12.80 -0.82 2.92
N GLU A 194 -12.54 -0.85 4.23
CA GLU A 194 -12.07 0.31 5.01
C GLU A 194 -10.55 0.53 4.91
N GLY A 195 -9.87 -0.29 4.09
CA GLY A 195 -8.42 -0.29 3.96
C GLY A 195 -7.75 -1.31 4.89
N LEU A 196 -6.59 -1.79 4.47
CA LEU A 196 -5.75 -2.72 5.23
C LEU A 196 -4.58 -1.96 5.84
N ILE A 197 -4.54 -1.86 7.16
CA ILE A 197 -3.45 -1.23 7.91
C ILE A 197 -2.51 -2.31 8.41
N ALA A 198 -1.47 -2.59 7.64
CA ALA A 198 -0.55 -3.69 7.91
C ALA A 198 0.60 -3.27 8.83
N ARG A 199 0.94 -4.13 9.78
CA ARG A 199 2.16 -4.07 10.58
C ARG A 199 3.30 -4.78 9.87
N THR A 200 3.03 -5.97 9.36
CA THR A 200 3.97 -6.76 8.55
C THR A 200 3.20 -7.57 7.52
N TYR A 201 3.85 -7.85 6.41
CA TYR A 201 3.38 -8.83 5.45
C TYR A 201 4.55 -9.61 4.84
N SER A 202 4.26 -10.75 4.27
CA SER A 202 5.20 -11.51 3.45
C SER A 202 4.47 -12.22 2.31
N VAL A 203 5.12 -12.25 1.15
CA VAL A 203 4.68 -12.97 -0.04
C VAL A 203 5.74 -14.00 -0.37
N ARG A 204 5.43 -15.29 -0.24
CA ARG A 204 6.42 -16.37 -0.45
C ARG A 204 5.75 -17.59 -1.07
N GLY A 205 6.28 -18.04 -2.20
CA GLY A 205 5.76 -19.21 -2.91
C GLY A 205 4.29 -19.02 -3.31
N ASP A 206 3.39 -19.77 -2.69
CA ASP A 206 1.94 -19.75 -2.89
C ASP A 206 1.18 -19.15 -1.69
N GLU A 207 1.89 -18.48 -0.77
CA GLU A 207 1.34 -17.96 0.47
C GLU A 207 1.56 -16.45 0.60
N ILE A 208 0.51 -15.75 1.00
CA ILE A 208 0.57 -14.38 1.52
C ILE A 208 0.19 -14.44 2.99
N ARG A 209 1.03 -13.88 3.85
CA ARG A 209 0.76 -13.71 5.27
C ARG A 209 0.72 -12.23 5.59
N VAL A 210 -0.33 -11.78 6.27
CA VAL A 210 -0.51 -10.37 6.65
C VAL A 210 -0.84 -10.30 8.13
N ARG A 211 -0.11 -9.48 8.88
CA ARG A 211 -0.44 -9.08 10.25
C ARG A 211 -0.87 -7.62 10.21
N TYR A 212 -2.07 -7.35 10.69
CA TYR A 212 -2.71 -6.05 10.52
C TYR A 212 -3.52 -5.65 11.75
N GLU A 213 -3.93 -4.40 11.78
CA GLU A 213 -4.75 -3.82 12.82
C GLU A 213 -6.22 -3.81 12.38
N PRO A 214 -7.08 -4.69 12.97
CA PRO A 214 -8.50 -4.71 12.62
C PRO A 214 -9.21 -3.48 13.17
N HIS A 215 -10.23 -3.01 12.45
CA HIS A 215 -11.13 -1.98 12.92
C HIS A 215 -12.13 -2.57 13.93
N TYR A 216 -12.28 -1.94 15.08
CA TYR A 216 -13.31 -2.22 16.06
C TYR A 216 -13.55 -1.00 16.98
N PRO A 217 -14.74 -0.84 17.57
CA PRO A 217 -15.06 0.29 18.45
C PRO A 217 -14.10 0.40 19.63
N GLY A 218 -13.64 1.60 19.91
CA GLY A 218 -12.73 1.89 21.02
C GLY A 218 -11.28 1.55 20.76
N ARG A 219 -10.91 1.18 19.52
CA ARG A 219 -9.52 1.11 19.12
C ARG A 219 -8.94 2.51 18.94
N THR A 220 -7.80 2.77 19.57
CA THR A 220 -7.08 4.04 19.48
C THR A 220 -5.78 3.86 18.66
N PRO A 221 -5.62 4.52 17.51
CA PRO A 221 -4.40 4.41 16.74
C PRO A 221 -3.16 4.77 17.57
N GLY A 222 -2.11 3.97 17.43
CA GLY A 222 -0.84 4.24 18.10
C GLY A 222 -0.72 3.69 19.53
N CYS A 223 -1.75 3.12 20.14
CA CYS A 223 -1.64 2.45 21.44
C CYS A 223 -1.11 1.03 21.33
N GLU A 224 -0.38 0.58 22.36
CA GLU A 224 0.16 -0.78 22.43
C GLU A 224 -0.83 -1.78 23.01
N GLY A 225 -0.57 -3.08 22.81
CA GLY A 225 -1.37 -4.16 23.40
C GLY A 225 -2.76 -4.35 22.78
N GLN A 226 -3.14 -3.54 21.80
CA GLN A 226 -4.42 -3.66 21.12
C GLN A 226 -4.51 -4.93 20.28
N THR A 227 -5.73 -5.32 19.92
CA THR A 227 -5.96 -6.50 19.09
C THR A 227 -5.37 -6.30 17.70
N GLU A 228 -4.58 -7.27 17.27
CA GLU A 228 -4.10 -7.44 15.90
C GLU A 228 -4.68 -8.74 15.33
N ALA A 229 -4.71 -8.83 14.02
CA ALA A 229 -5.06 -10.05 13.31
C ALA A 229 -3.93 -10.49 12.40
N GLU A 230 -3.72 -11.79 12.31
CA GLU A 230 -2.86 -12.42 11.32
C GLU A 230 -3.72 -13.28 10.40
N GLU A 231 -3.64 -13.04 9.11
CA GLU A 231 -4.31 -13.83 8.08
C GLU A 231 -3.33 -14.43 7.11
N VAL A 232 -3.65 -15.65 6.66
CA VAL A 232 -2.89 -16.38 5.66
C VAL A 232 -3.79 -16.66 4.47
N PHE A 233 -3.33 -16.26 3.29
CA PHE A 233 -3.98 -16.49 2.01
C PHE A 233 -3.14 -17.44 1.18
N ARG A 234 -3.80 -18.37 0.48
CA ARG A 234 -3.17 -19.26 -0.50
C ARG A 234 -4.04 -19.41 -1.73
N THR A 235 -3.42 -19.82 -2.82
CA THR A 235 -4.15 -20.15 -4.04
C THR A 235 -5.14 -21.27 -3.79
N ALA A 236 -6.41 -21.04 -4.13
CA ALA A 236 -7.43 -22.07 -4.14
C ALA A 236 -7.31 -22.89 -5.43
N ALA A 237 -7.22 -24.21 -5.32
CA ALA A 237 -6.95 -25.09 -6.46
C ALA A 237 -8.03 -24.99 -7.57
N GLU A 238 -9.29 -24.81 -7.19
CA GLU A 238 -10.42 -24.77 -8.13
C GLU A 238 -10.50 -23.46 -8.93
N SER A 239 -10.37 -22.31 -8.23
CA SER A 239 -10.49 -20.98 -8.86
C SER A 239 -9.15 -20.40 -9.32
N GLY A 240 -8.05 -20.90 -8.77
CA GLY A 240 -6.72 -20.33 -8.95
C GLY A 240 -6.56 -18.94 -8.35
N THR A 241 -7.57 -18.43 -7.60
CA THR A 241 -7.51 -17.14 -6.91
C THR A 241 -7.04 -17.31 -5.47
N LEU A 242 -6.75 -16.22 -4.77
CA LEU A 242 -6.38 -16.29 -3.37
C LEU A 242 -7.60 -16.48 -2.46
N ALA A 243 -7.51 -17.45 -1.55
CA ALA A 243 -8.50 -17.70 -0.53
C ALA A 243 -7.86 -17.65 0.86
N ARG A 244 -8.58 -17.12 1.83
CA ARG A 244 -8.16 -17.10 3.23
C ARG A 244 -8.14 -18.53 3.79
N ARG A 245 -6.99 -18.97 4.29
CA ARG A 245 -6.80 -20.30 4.90
C ARG A 245 -6.90 -20.27 6.41
N SER A 246 -6.39 -19.22 7.03
CA SER A 246 -6.49 -19.07 8.47
C SER A 246 -6.60 -17.60 8.86
N ARG A 247 -7.21 -17.37 10.02
CA ARG A 247 -7.20 -16.08 10.73
C ARG A 247 -6.96 -16.36 12.20
N ARG A 248 -6.01 -15.61 12.78
CA ARG A 248 -5.71 -15.66 14.20
C ARG A 248 -5.72 -14.25 14.77
N GLU A 249 -6.34 -14.05 15.90
CA GLU A 249 -6.26 -12.79 16.64
C GLU A 249 -5.15 -12.86 17.68
N LEU A 250 -4.41 -11.79 17.77
CA LEU A 250 -3.40 -11.53 18.79
C LEU A 250 -3.97 -10.45 19.71
N ASN A 251 -3.76 -10.59 21.02
CA ASN A 251 -4.31 -9.67 22.01
C ASN A 251 -5.83 -9.44 21.87
N GLY A 252 -6.59 -10.50 21.59
CA GLY A 252 -8.05 -10.45 21.43
C GLY A 252 -8.77 -9.90 22.67
N TRP A 253 -8.08 -9.94 23.83
CA TRP A 253 -8.56 -9.39 25.09
C TRP A 253 -8.95 -7.91 24.98
N HIS A 254 -8.22 -7.11 24.21
CA HIS A 254 -8.49 -5.68 24.11
C HIS A 254 -9.83 -5.41 23.39
N ARG A 255 -10.12 -6.13 22.31
CA ARG A 255 -11.42 -6.02 21.62
C ARG A 255 -12.57 -6.45 22.54
N GLU A 256 -12.39 -7.54 23.31
CA GLU A 256 -13.37 -8.00 24.29
C GLU A 256 -13.59 -6.97 25.40
N LEU A 257 -12.52 -6.38 25.92
CA LEU A 257 -12.57 -5.29 26.91
C LEU A 257 -13.35 -4.10 26.36
N ARG A 258 -12.99 -3.62 25.18
CA ARG A 258 -13.64 -2.44 24.57
C ARG A 258 -15.11 -2.69 24.24
N ALA A 259 -15.47 -3.91 23.83
CA ALA A 259 -16.87 -4.29 23.69
C ALA A 259 -17.63 -4.23 25.04
N THR A 260 -16.99 -4.70 26.13
CA THR A 260 -17.59 -4.61 27.48
C THR A 260 -17.69 -3.16 27.96
N ALA A 261 -16.63 -2.35 27.76
CA ALA A 261 -16.65 -0.94 28.13
C ALA A 261 -17.75 -0.17 27.37
N SER A 262 -17.90 -0.43 26.07
CA SER A 262 -18.98 0.16 25.26
C SER A 262 -20.36 -0.21 25.77
N GLN A 263 -20.57 -1.46 26.26
CA GLN A 263 -21.83 -1.87 26.88
C GLN A 263 -22.09 -1.12 28.19
N VAL A 264 -21.04 -0.86 29.00
CA VAL A 264 -21.17 -0.05 30.23
C VAL A 264 -21.60 1.37 29.88
N PHE A 265 -20.95 2.02 28.95
CA PHE A 265 -21.29 3.38 28.53
C PHE A 265 -22.73 3.46 27.97
N HIS A 266 -23.09 2.50 27.11
CA HIS A 266 -24.44 2.45 26.55
C HIS A 266 -25.52 2.23 27.62
N ALA A 267 -25.27 1.32 28.57
CA ALA A 267 -26.20 1.07 29.68
C ALA A 267 -26.38 2.30 30.58
N LEU A 268 -25.30 3.05 30.84
CA LEU A 268 -25.37 4.31 31.60
C LEU A 268 -26.18 5.37 30.86
N GLU A 269 -25.93 5.54 29.56
CA GLU A 269 -26.63 6.51 28.72
C GLU A 269 -28.12 6.21 28.58
N ALA A 270 -28.49 4.92 28.47
CA ALA A 270 -29.86 4.46 28.34
C ALA A 270 -30.61 4.34 29.69
N GLY A 271 -29.90 4.47 30.84
CA GLY A 271 -30.47 4.20 32.16
C GLY A 271 -30.87 2.72 32.33
N ASP A 272 -30.20 1.78 31.65
CA ASP A 272 -30.47 0.34 31.74
C ASP A 272 -29.76 -0.28 32.94
N ASP A 273 -30.39 -0.18 34.12
CA ASP A 273 -29.89 -0.73 35.38
C ASP A 273 -29.69 -2.24 35.34
N ALA A 274 -30.50 -2.97 34.55
CA ALA A 274 -30.41 -4.44 34.48
C ALA A 274 -29.13 -4.87 33.70
N SER A 275 -28.83 -4.22 32.60
CA SER A 275 -27.58 -4.43 31.87
C SER A 275 -26.38 -3.99 32.68
N LEU A 276 -26.46 -2.81 33.31
CA LEU A 276 -25.38 -2.27 34.13
C LEU A 276 -25.07 -3.21 35.33
N ALA A 277 -26.06 -3.81 35.95
CA ALA A 277 -25.88 -4.74 37.07
C ALA A 277 -25.12 -6.03 36.70
N ARG A 278 -25.19 -6.44 35.41
CA ARG A 278 -24.42 -7.60 34.91
C ARG A 278 -22.93 -7.26 34.67
N LEU A 279 -22.64 -6.01 34.33
CA LEU A 279 -21.29 -5.53 33.98
C LEU A 279 -20.54 -4.95 35.18
N VAL A 280 -21.28 -4.41 36.15
CA VAL A 280 -20.78 -3.76 37.37
C VAL A 280 -21.47 -4.40 38.56
N ALA A 281 -20.81 -5.36 39.20
CA ALA A 281 -21.43 -6.13 40.28
C ALA A 281 -21.72 -5.30 41.56
N ASP A 282 -20.83 -4.35 41.89
CA ASP A 282 -20.95 -3.50 43.06
C ASP A 282 -22.06 -2.44 42.90
N ALA A 283 -23.09 -2.52 43.72
CA ALA A 283 -24.23 -1.61 43.72
C ALA A 283 -23.85 -0.18 44.18
N GLN A 284 -22.82 -0.03 45.02
CA GLN A 284 -22.34 1.30 45.41
C GLN A 284 -21.57 1.97 44.26
N LEU A 285 -20.78 1.21 43.56
CA LEU A 285 -20.08 1.70 42.36
C LEU A 285 -21.10 2.16 41.31
N ARG A 286 -22.12 1.34 40.99
CA ARG A 286 -23.16 1.72 40.01
C ARG A 286 -23.83 3.05 40.32
N ARG A 287 -24.17 3.31 41.59
CA ARG A 287 -24.80 4.57 41.99
C ARG A 287 -23.90 5.80 41.90
N ARG A 288 -22.59 5.61 41.87
CA ARG A 288 -21.59 6.69 41.77
C ARG A 288 -21.16 6.98 40.35
N LEU A 289 -21.47 6.12 39.39
CA LEU A 289 -21.13 6.35 37.99
C LEU A 289 -21.96 7.49 37.38
N PRO A 290 -21.34 8.53 36.80
CA PRO A 290 -22.08 9.58 36.12
C PRO A 290 -22.78 9.05 34.87
N ALA A 291 -24.03 9.43 34.64
CA ALA A 291 -24.74 9.12 33.39
C ALA A 291 -24.13 9.76 32.17
N THR A 292 -23.35 10.85 32.37
CA THR A 292 -22.63 11.56 31.30
C THR A 292 -21.28 10.95 30.94
N LEU A 293 -20.92 9.81 31.57
CA LEU A 293 -19.64 9.16 31.33
C LEU A 293 -19.51 8.68 29.86
N ARG A 294 -18.42 9.06 29.22
CA ARG A 294 -18.12 8.76 27.80
C ARG A 294 -16.72 8.22 27.67
N PRO A 295 -16.44 7.38 26.65
CA PRO A 295 -15.08 6.91 26.39
C PRO A 295 -14.15 8.06 26.02
N ASP A 296 -12.90 7.98 26.47
CA ASP A 296 -11.80 8.84 26.04
C ASP A 296 -10.97 8.13 24.97
N THR A 297 -10.19 8.91 24.21
CA THR A 297 -9.27 8.42 23.17
C THR A 297 -7.87 8.09 23.69
N ALA A 298 -7.63 8.23 24.99
CA ALA A 298 -6.36 7.85 25.61
C ALA A 298 -6.11 6.34 25.53
N CYS A 299 -4.82 5.95 25.56
CA CYS A 299 -4.43 4.55 25.58
C CYS A 299 -4.85 3.86 26.88
N ASP A 300 -5.31 2.62 26.78
CA ASP A 300 -5.61 1.79 27.93
C ASP A 300 -4.33 1.39 28.66
N ALA A 301 -4.35 1.44 29.99
CA ALA A 301 -3.22 1.01 30.82
C ALA A 301 -3.50 -0.41 31.35
N ALA A 302 -2.80 -1.39 30.80
CA ALA A 302 -2.91 -2.79 31.16
C ALA A 302 -1.74 -3.23 32.04
N ASP A 303 -1.95 -4.13 33.00
CA ASP A 303 -0.92 -4.76 33.82
C ASP A 303 -0.03 -5.72 33.01
N SER A 304 -0.50 -6.16 31.82
CA SER A 304 0.25 -6.98 30.88
C SER A 304 -0.24 -6.72 29.46
N LEU A 305 0.67 -6.64 28.48
CA LEU A 305 0.31 -6.39 27.08
C LEU A 305 -0.33 -7.61 26.39
N THR A 306 -0.04 -8.83 26.85
CA THR A 306 -0.48 -10.06 26.18
C THR A 306 -1.63 -10.77 26.89
N ASN A 307 -1.66 -10.75 28.21
CA ASN A 307 -2.67 -11.44 29.02
C ASN A 307 -3.02 -10.66 30.28
N PRO A 308 -3.57 -9.46 30.19
CA PRO A 308 -3.88 -8.65 31.36
C PRO A 308 -4.98 -9.25 32.22
N GLN A 309 -4.85 -9.06 33.52
CA GLN A 309 -5.89 -9.35 34.50
C GLN A 309 -6.64 -8.08 34.88
N THR A 310 -5.96 -6.93 34.81
CA THR A 310 -6.51 -5.62 35.15
C THR A 310 -6.14 -4.61 34.07
N VAL A 311 -7.12 -3.82 33.65
CA VAL A 311 -6.92 -2.74 32.68
C VAL A 311 -7.66 -1.48 33.16
N SER A 312 -6.97 -0.35 33.10
CA SER A 312 -7.57 0.97 33.29
C SER A 312 -7.93 1.56 31.93
N VAL A 313 -9.22 1.85 31.76
CA VAL A 313 -9.77 2.50 30.56
C VAL A 313 -10.05 3.96 30.88
N ALA A 314 -9.57 4.87 30.04
CA ALA A 314 -9.83 6.29 30.18
C ALA A 314 -11.26 6.65 29.75
N ALA A 315 -11.88 7.55 30.49
CA ALA A 315 -13.20 8.08 30.21
C ALA A 315 -13.30 9.55 30.63
N THR A 316 -14.35 10.23 30.25
CA THR A 316 -14.64 11.61 30.66
C THR A 316 -16.09 11.73 31.08
N ALA A 317 -16.36 12.55 32.09
CA ALA A 317 -17.72 12.97 32.48
C ALA A 317 -17.68 14.48 32.82
N ASP A 318 -18.52 15.28 32.18
CA ASP A 318 -18.62 16.73 32.42
C ASP A 318 -17.22 17.42 32.36
N HIS A 319 -16.39 17.07 31.35
CA HIS A 319 -15.00 17.52 31.17
C HIS A 319 -14.00 17.04 32.25
N THR A 320 -14.44 16.25 33.22
CA THR A 320 -13.56 15.64 34.20
C THR A 320 -13.05 14.30 33.69
N PRO A 321 -11.71 14.06 33.67
CA PRO A 321 -11.16 12.75 33.29
C PRO A 321 -11.45 11.71 34.37
N TRP A 322 -11.76 10.50 33.95
CA TRP A 322 -12.03 9.33 34.76
C TRP A 322 -11.16 8.15 34.38
N ALA A 323 -10.79 7.35 35.37
CA ALA A 323 -10.16 6.04 35.19
C ALA A 323 -11.13 4.95 35.58
N LEU A 324 -11.42 4.04 34.64
CA LEU A 324 -12.32 2.89 34.83
C LEU A 324 -11.48 1.62 34.89
N THR A 325 -11.46 0.95 36.05
CA THR A 325 -10.69 -0.29 36.24
C THR A 325 -11.57 -1.49 35.92
N PHE A 326 -11.19 -2.21 34.89
CA PHE A 326 -11.79 -3.50 34.53
C PHE A 326 -10.92 -4.64 35.00
N GLN A 327 -11.53 -5.69 35.51
CA GLN A 327 -10.87 -6.94 35.88
C GLN A 327 -11.44 -8.11 35.09
N ARG A 328 -10.59 -9.07 34.80
CA ARG A 328 -10.95 -10.28 34.08
C ARG A 328 -11.54 -11.29 35.03
N GLY A 329 -12.87 -11.53 34.94
CA GLY A 329 -13.60 -12.47 35.75
C GLY A 329 -13.87 -13.81 35.07
N GLY A 330 -12.82 -14.64 34.90
CA GLY A 330 -12.90 -15.89 34.15
C GLY A 330 -12.64 -15.75 32.65
N PRO A 331 -12.71 -16.81 31.84
CA PRO A 331 -12.42 -16.75 30.43
C PRO A 331 -13.37 -15.79 29.71
N ALA A 332 -12.80 -14.81 29.02
CA ALA A 332 -13.47 -13.83 28.12
C ALA A 332 -14.58 -12.96 28.80
N ARG A 333 -14.48 -12.62 30.08
CA ARG A 333 -15.44 -11.71 30.73
C ARG A 333 -14.71 -10.61 31.51
N TRP A 334 -14.84 -9.39 31.02
CA TRP A 334 -14.42 -8.20 31.75
C TRP A 334 -15.57 -7.67 32.62
N ARG A 335 -15.22 -7.12 33.79
CA ARG A 335 -16.16 -6.45 34.67
C ARG A 335 -15.54 -5.15 35.18
N LEU A 336 -16.33 -4.11 35.25
CA LEU A 336 -15.94 -2.86 35.88
C LEU A 336 -15.93 -3.05 37.39
N THR A 337 -14.78 -2.88 38.04
CA THR A 337 -14.59 -3.09 39.48
C THR A 337 -14.29 -1.81 40.25
N ALA A 338 -13.78 -0.78 39.57
CA ALA A 338 -13.56 0.53 40.16
C ALA A 338 -13.70 1.65 39.12
N ALA A 339 -14.09 2.82 39.57
CA ALA A 339 -14.14 4.03 38.77
C ALA A 339 -13.88 5.23 39.69
N ALA A 340 -13.02 6.10 39.27
CA ALA A 340 -12.68 7.33 40.01
C ALA A 340 -12.34 8.48 39.05
N PRO A 341 -12.66 9.73 39.42
CA PRO A 341 -12.11 10.87 38.72
C PRO A 341 -10.59 10.91 38.88
N VAL A 342 -9.90 11.26 37.81
CA VAL A 342 -8.45 11.51 37.83
C VAL A 342 -8.28 12.94 38.29
N LEU A 343 -7.80 13.12 39.52
CA LEU A 343 -7.50 14.45 40.07
C LEU A 343 -6.25 15.01 39.36
N PRO A 344 -6.19 16.33 39.08
CA PRO A 344 -5.03 16.96 38.46
C PRO A 344 -3.81 16.94 39.37
#